data_65e4d508a69806bc2b92f9cdfbd258a8
#
_entry.id   65e4d508a69806bc2b92f9cdfbd258a8
#
_cell.length_a   1.000
_cell.length_b   1.000
_cell.length_c   1.000
_cell.angle_alpha   90.00
_cell.angle_beta   90.00
_cell.angle_gamma   90.00
#
_symmetry.space_group_name_H-M   'P 1'
#
loop_
_entity.id
_entity.type
_entity.pdbx_description
1 polymer ?
#
loop_
_entity_poly.entity_id
_entity_poly.type
_entity_poly.pdbx_seq_one_letter_code
_entity_poly.pdbx_strand_id
1 'polypeptide(L)'
;MKILVTGAAGYIGSILVPRLLQSGHKVTALDSFIYNQSSLLDCCYDNNLDIVRGDARDKGLIQLYLKDVDAVIPLACLTGAPLCDVDPVGARTTNFDAVKMILELRSREQIVIFPTTNSGYGVGQKGVYCTEETPLNPVSLYGRLKAEIEKVLLSSGNCITLRLATAFGISPRMRLDLLVNDFTYRAVTDGFVVLFEARFKRNYIHVRDIAKTFLHCLENFDKMKNEPYNVGLSDANLSKMELCEEIKKQVPGFYFTESEIGEDPDKRDYIVSNAKIEKTGFKPDISLPQGIAELIKGYRVIRKNQYSNV
;
A
#
# COMPACT_ATOMS: atom_id res chain seq x y z
N MET A 1 0.80 23.04 0.89
CA MET A 1 0.76 22.51 2.28
C MET A 1 2.16 22.03 2.66
N LYS A 2 2.45 21.97 3.97
CA LYS A 2 3.62 21.27 4.52
C LYS A 2 3.17 19.86 4.96
N ILE A 3 3.84 18.83 4.50
CA ILE A 3 3.39 17.43 4.69
C ILE A 3 4.53 16.60 5.29
N LEU A 4 4.28 15.93 6.41
CA LEU A 4 5.16 14.90 6.95
C LEU A 4 4.76 13.54 6.37
N VAL A 5 5.71 12.87 5.73
CA VAL A 5 5.54 11.49 5.24
C VAL A 5 6.52 10.59 5.99
N THR A 6 6.03 9.64 6.78
CA THR A 6 6.90 8.59 7.39
C THR A 6 6.93 7.36 6.50
N GLY A 7 8.04 6.62 6.45
CA GLY A 7 8.23 5.55 5.46
C GLY A 7 8.33 6.08 4.02
N ALA A 8 8.82 7.31 3.89
CA ALA A 8 8.82 8.08 2.65
C ALA A 8 9.68 7.47 1.53
N ALA A 9 10.71 6.73 1.88
CA ALA A 9 11.59 6.05 0.91
C ALA A 9 11.14 4.61 0.58
N GLY A 10 9.95 4.19 1.08
CA GLY A 10 9.35 2.88 0.83
C GLY A 10 8.68 2.75 -0.54
N TYR A 11 8.01 1.62 -0.80
CA TYR A 11 7.38 1.28 -2.08
C TYR A 11 6.33 2.33 -2.53
N ILE A 12 5.44 2.77 -1.65
CA ILE A 12 4.45 3.81 -1.95
C ILE A 12 5.10 5.19 -1.84
N GLY A 13 5.89 5.43 -0.79
CA GLY A 13 6.46 6.74 -0.49
C GLY A 13 7.36 7.27 -1.60
N SER A 14 8.18 6.40 -2.22
CA SER A 14 9.07 6.78 -3.33
C SER A 14 8.34 7.20 -4.62
N ILE A 15 7.05 6.87 -4.74
CA ILE A 15 6.18 7.36 -5.81
C ILE A 15 5.39 8.60 -5.36
N LEU A 16 4.98 8.63 -4.09
CA LEU A 16 4.16 9.71 -3.56
C LEU A 16 4.94 11.00 -3.36
N VAL A 17 6.14 10.93 -2.77
CA VAL A 17 6.96 12.12 -2.46
C VAL A 17 7.21 13.00 -3.69
N PRO A 18 7.72 12.48 -4.83
CA PRO A 18 7.91 13.31 -6.02
C PRO A 18 6.61 13.94 -6.52
N ARG A 19 5.48 13.25 -6.41
CA ARG A 19 4.18 13.79 -6.83
C ARG A 19 3.67 14.90 -5.93
N LEU A 20 3.88 14.79 -4.61
CA LEU A 20 3.58 15.87 -3.66
C LEU A 20 4.41 17.13 -3.98
N LEU A 21 5.70 16.96 -4.25
CA LEU A 21 6.60 18.07 -4.65
C LEU A 21 6.13 18.71 -5.96
N GLN A 22 5.83 17.91 -7.00
CA GLN A 22 5.30 18.39 -8.28
C GLN A 22 3.97 19.13 -8.14
N SER A 23 3.16 18.79 -7.13
CA SER A 23 1.92 19.50 -6.78
C SER A 23 2.15 20.75 -5.92
N GLY A 24 3.41 21.16 -5.71
CA GLY A 24 3.78 22.39 -4.98
C GLY A 24 3.71 22.27 -3.46
N HIS A 25 3.68 21.06 -2.91
CA HIS A 25 3.76 20.87 -1.46
C HIS A 25 5.20 20.90 -0.97
N LYS A 26 5.39 21.28 0.31
CA LYS A 26 6.66 21.08 1.03
C LYS A 26 6.57 19.75 1.76
N VAL A 27 7.57 18.89 1.58
CA VAL A 27 7.57 17.53 2.10
C VAL A 27 8.73 17.29 3.05
N THR A 28 8.43 16.88 4.27
CA THR A 28 9.40 16.26 5.18
C THR A 28 9.29 14.75 5.02
N ALA A 29 10.30 14.16 4.38
CA ALA A 29 10.38 12.73 4.09
C ALA A 29 11.18 12.00 5.18
N LEU A 30 10.49 11.43 6.17
CA LEU A 30 11.10 10.68 7.25
C LEU A 30 11.12 9.19 6.92
N ASP A 31 12.30 8.57 6.98
CA ASP A 31 12.48 7.13 6.80
C ASP A 31 13.68 6.62 7.61
N SER A 32 13.61 5.38 8.06
CA SER A 32 14.73 4.74 8.76
C SER A 32 15.83 4.23 7.80
N PHE A 33 15.50 4.08 6.52
CA PHE A 33 16.37 3.53 5.47
C PHE A 33 16.97 2.17 5.80
N ILE A 34 16.20 1.31 6.49
CA ILE A 34 16.67 -0.02 6.93
C ILE A 34 17.03 -0.95 5.77
N TYR A 35 16.51 -0.70 4.57
CA TYR A 35 16.83 -1.46 3.37
C TYR A 35 17.93 -0.80 2.52
N ASN A 36 18.64 0.20 3.03
CA ASN A 36 19.67 0.97 2.31
C ASN A 36 19.19 1.49 0.94
N GLN A 37 17.91 1.79 0.83
CA GLN A 37 17.31 2.27 -0.42
C GLN A 37 17.70 3.71 -0.75
N SER A 38 17.92 3.98 -2.03
CA SER A 38 18.26 5.29 -2.60
C SER A 38 17.11 5.91 -3.40
N SER A 39 15.88 5.54 -3.07
CA SER A 39 14.67 5.76 -3.88
C SER A 39 14.21 7.23 -3.98
N LEU A 40 14.79 8.14 -3.21
CA LEU A 40 14.48 9.59 -3.23
C LEU A 40 15.60 10.45 -3.85
N LEU A 41 16.67 9.85 -4.39
CA LEU A 41 17.79 10.61 -4.94
C LEU A 41 17.37 11.58 -6.04
N ASP A 42 16.45 11.18 -6.92
CA ASP A 42 15.95 12.04 -8.00
C ASP A 42 15.16 13.27 -7.49
N CYS A 43 14.84 13.33 -6.20
CA CYS A 43 14.14 14.47 -5.61
C CYS A 43 15.06 15.41 -4.83
N CYS A 44 16.34 15.06 -4.63
CA CYS A 44 17.28 15.83 -3.78
C CYS A 44 17.58 17.25 -4.29
N TYR A 45 17.27 17.54 -5.56
CA TYR A 45 17.42 18.90 -6.11
C TYR A 45 16.28 19.85 -5.69
N ASP A 46 15.15 19.31 -5.18
CA ASP A 46 13.99 20.13 -4.86
C ASP A 46 14.12 20.77 -3.48
N ASN A 47 14.11 22.12 -3.45
CA ASN A 47 14.22 22.89 -2.20
C ASN A 47 13.01 22.74 -1.27
N ASN A 48 11.90 22.15 -1.73
CA ASN A 48 10.73 21.85 -0.91
C ASN A 48 10.80 20.46 -0.26
N LEU A 49 11.88 19.69 -0.47
CA LEU A 49 12.11 18.41 0.16
C LEU A 49 13.11 18.54 1.31
N ASP A 50 12.70 18.07 2.48
CA ASP A 50 13.58 17.78 3.60
C ASP A 50 13.62 16.26 3.85
N ILE A 51 14.82 15.66 3.87
CA ILE A 51 15.00 14.22 4.10
C ILE A 51 15.53 13.98 5.50
N VAL A 52 14.75 13.25 6.29
CA VAL A 52 15.08 12.92 7.68
C VAL A 52 15.33 11.43 7.83
N ARG A 53 16.55 11.05 8.18
CA ARG A 53 16.86 9.68 8.57
C ARG A 53 16.47 9.47 10.04
N GLY A 54 15.44 8.65 10.29
CA GLY A 54 14.97 8.39 11.64
C GLY A 54 13.87 7.34 11.72
N ASP A 55 13.62 6.89 12.93
CA ASP A 55 12.57 5.90 13.22
C ASP A 55 11.25 6.63 13.52
N ALA A 56 10.16 6.22 12.85
CA ALA A 56 8.82 6.76 13.09
C ALA A 56 8.28 6.47 14.50
N ARG A 57 8.92 5.60 15.26
CA ARG A 57 8.63 5.30 16.68
C ARG A 57 9.32 6.27 17.66
N ASP A 58 10.24 7.08 17.17
CA ASP A 58 10.92 8.09 18.02
C ASP A 58 9.98 9.28 18.28
N LYS A 59 9.48 9.34 19.53
CA LYS A 59 8.55 10.38 19.95
C LYS A 59 9.14 11.79 19.85
N GLY A 60 10.42 11.97 20.19
CA GLY A 60 11.08 13.28 20.14
C GLY A 60 11.22 13.78 18.72
N LEU A 61 11.62 12.88 17.81
CA LEU A 61 11.73 13.17 16.38
C LEU A 61 10.37 13.53 15.77
N ILE A 62 9.36 12.71 16.00
CA ILE A 62 8.00 12.97 15.50
C ILE A 62 7.46 14.28 16.06
N GLN A 63 7.62 14.55 17.35
CA GLN A 63 7.18 15.81 17.97
C GLN A 63 7.86 17.03 17.35
N LEU A 64 9.14 16.92 16.97
CA LEU A 64 9.88 18.00 16.31
C LEU A 64 9.26 18.34 14.96
N TYR A 65 9.01 17.32 14.11
CA TYR A 65 8.54 17.52 12.74
C TYR A 65 7.03 17.69 12.59
N LEU A 66 6.25 17.38 13.63
CA LEU A 66 4.80 17.66 13.63
C LEU A 66 4.47 19.15 13.84
N LYS A 67 5.35 19.95 14.45
CA LYS A 67 5.03 21.34 14.87
C LYS A 67 4.55 22.23 13.73
N ASP A 68 5.11 22.06 12.54
CA ASP A 68 4.95 23.00 11.43
C ASP A 68 4.34 22.37 10.18
N VAL A 69 3.65 21.23 10.30
CA VAL A 69 3.02 20.58 9.15
C VAL A 69 1.51 20.71 9.17
N ASP A 70 0.90 20.77 7.99
CA ASP A 70 -0.55 20.81 7.80
C ASP A 70 -1.14 19.41 7.76
N ALA A 71 -0.38 18.45 7.23
CA ALA A 71 -0.82 17.07 7.01
C ALA A 71 0.26 16.04 7.37
N VAL A 72 -0.19 14.86 7.77
CA VAL A 72 0.66 13.70 8.03
C VAL A 72 0.19 12.51 7.19
N ILE A 73 1.12 11.85 6.53
CA ILE A 73 0.88 10.62 5.77
C ILE A 73 1.79 9.52 6.35
N PRO A 74 1.30 8.74 7.33
CA PRO A 74 2.10 7.70 7.98
C PRO A 74 2.17 6.43 7.10
N LEU A 75 3.27 6.27 6.34
CA LEU A 75 3.51 5.08 5.51
C LEU A 75 4.49 4.10 6.17
N ALA A 76 5.22 4.48 7.23
CA ALA A 76 6.13 3.59 7.93
C ALA A 76 5.37 2.36 8.47
N CYS A 77 5.76 1.17 8.03
CA CYS A 77 4.99 -0.04 8.31
C CYS A 77 5.82 -1.30 8.01
N LEU A 78 5.77 -2.28 8.89
CA LEU A 78 6.11 -3.66 8.55
C LEU A 78 4.92 -4.26 7.78
N THR A 79 5.09 -4.48 6.46
CA THR A 79 3.97 -4.77 5.56
C THR A 79 3.86 -6.24 5.20
N GLY A 80 2.63 -6.76 5.28
CA GLY A 80 2.29 -8.13 4.93
C GLY A 80 2.32 -9.09 6.12
N ALA A 81 1.59 -10.20 6.01
CA ALA A 81 1.48 -11.20 7.06
C ALA A 81 2.84 -11.84 7.39
N PRO A 82 3.66 -12.30 6.42
CA PRO A 82 4.91 -12.98 6.73
C PRO A 82 5.87 -12.14 7.58
N LEU A 83 6.05 -10.87 7.25
CA LEU A 83 6.97 -10.00 7.99
C LEU A 83 6.45 -9.66 9.39
N CYS A 84 5.13 -9.47 9.54
CA CYS A 84 4.51 -9.23 10.86
C CYS A 84 4.54 -10.48 11.75
N ASP A 85 4.50 -11.67 11.18
CA ASP A 85 4.57 -12.93 11.93
C ASP A 85 6.02 -13.23 12.38
N VAL A 86 7.03 -12.83 11.60
CA VAL A 86 8.46 -12.92 11.97
C VAL A 86 8.82 -11.95 13.09
N ASP A 87 8.29 -10.71 13.06
CA ASP A 87 8.52 -9.70 14.10
C ASP A 87 7.19 -9.09 14.59
N PRO A 88 6.43 -9.80 15.45
CA PRO A 88 5.16 -9.30 15.97
C PRO A 88 5.30 -8.03 16.83
N VAL A 89 6.41 -7.87 17.56
CA VAL A 89 6.68 -6.70 18.40
C VAL A 89 6.97 -5.48 17.52
N GLY A 90 7.85 -5.61 16.56
CA GLY A 90 8.13 -4.56 15.57
C GLY A 90 6.88 -4.20 14.76
N ALA A 91 6.07 -5.20 14.38
CA ALA A 91 4.78 -4.96 13.73
C ALA A 91 3.84 -4.14 14.61
N ARG A 92 3.66 -4.47 15.89
CA ARG A 92 2.82 -3.73 16.82
C ARG A 92 3.32 -2.30 17.02
N THR A 93 4.62 -2.16 17.35
CA THR A 93 5.21 -0.85 17.68
C THR A 93 5.22 0.09 16.46
N THR A 94 5.43 -0.43 15.24
CA THR A 94 5.49 0.40 14.02
C THR A 94 4.09 0.64 13.43
N ASN A 95 3.26 -0.41 13.30
CA ASN A 95 2.01 -0.31 12.54
C ASN A 95 0.85 0.24 13.38
N PHE A 96 0.95 0.19 14.69
CA PHE A 96 -0.09 0.67 15.59
C PHE A 96 0.41 1.76 16.53
N ASP A 97 1.41 1.46 17.40
CA ASP A 97 1.79 2.36 18.48
C ASP A 97 2.40 3.67 17.96
N ALA A 98 3.22 3.62 16.91
CA ALA A 98 3.78 4.83 16.25
C ALA A 98 2.67 5.72 15.66
N VAL A 99 1.67 5.14 15.02
CA VAL A 99 0.55 5.91 14.45
C VAL A 99 -0.32 6.50 15.56
N LYS A 100 -0.60 5.74 16.62
CA LYS A 100 -1.31 6.24 17.80
C LYS A 100 -0.57 7.41 18.44
N MET A 101 0.75 7.30 18.59
CA MET A 101 1.60 8.38 19.10
C MET A 101 1.51 9.65 18.23
N ILE A 102 1.51 9.52 16.88
CA ILE A 102 1.30 10.66 15.99
C ILE A 102 -0.05 11.34 16.28
N LEU A 103 -1.12 10.56 16.47
CA LEU A 103 -2.45 11.10 16.80
C LEU A 103 -2.50 11.81 18.16
N GLU A 104 -1.73 11.33 19.14
CA GLU A 104 -1.62 11.96 20.46
C GLU A 104 -0.80 13.26 20.44
N LEU A 105 0.16 13.38 19.51
CA LEU A 105 1.06 14.52 19.40
C LEU A 105 0.57 15.61 18.45
N ARG A 106 -0.24 15.26 17.46
CA ARG A 106 -0.74 16.22 16.46
C ARG A 106 -1.71 17.23 17.05
N SER A 107 -1.80 18.41 16.46
CA SER A 107 -2.90 19.32 16.72
C SER A 107 -4.21 18.78 16.10
N ARG A 108 -5.35 19.32 16.54
CA ARG A 108 -6.66 18.91 15.99
C ARG A 108 -6.89 19.40 14.56
N GLU A 109 -6.18 20.43 14.14
CA GLU A 109 -6.24 21.02 12.80
C GLU A 109 -5.44 20.21 11.77
N GLN A 110 -4.39 19.52 12.22
CA GLN A 110 -3.56 18.68 11.35
C GLN A 110 -4.33 17.49 10.83
N ILE A 111 -4.32 17.31 9.52
CA ILE A 111 -5.02 16.21 8.87
C ILE A 111 -4.14 14.95 8.79
N VAL A 112 -4.76 13.78 8.80
CA VAL A 112 -4.08 12.50 8.62
C VAL A 112 -4.72 11.73 7.48
N ILE A 113 -3.92 11.29 6.50
CA ILE A 113 -4.37 10.35 5.48
C ILE A 113 -3.58 9.06 5.65
N PHE A 114 -4.26 7.98 6.00
CA PHE A 114 -3.63 6.74 6.42
C PHE A 114 -4.00 5.55 5.55
N PRO A 115 -3.02 4.80 5.01
CA PRO A 115 -3.29 3.57 4.29
C PRO A 115 -3.56 2.42 5.27
N THR A 116 -4.76 1.87 5.20
CA THR A 116 -5.11 0.57 5.74
C THR A 116 -5.10 -0.49 4.62
N THR A 117 -5.89 -1.52 4.70
CA THR A 117 -5.81 -2.64 3.76
C THR A 117 -7.13 -3.36 3.61
N ASN A 118 -7.43 -3.80 2.40
CA ASN A 118 -8.54 -4.73 2.15
C ASN A 118 -8.34 -6.09 2.85
N SER A 119 -7.13 -6.41 3.33
CA SER A 119 -6.88 -7.59 4.18
C SER A 119 -7.71 -7.60 5.46
N GLY A 120 -8.24 -6.45 5.86
CA GLY A 120 -9.19 -6.32 6.97
C GLY A 120 -10.48 -7.10 6.78
N TYR A 121 -10.91 -7.37 5.55
CA TYR A 121 -12.12 -8.15 5.27
C TYR A 121 -11.98 -9.64 5.55
N GLY A 122 -10.74 -10.18 5.51
CA GLY A 122 -10.46 -11.60 5.77
C GLY A 122 -11.04 -12.50 4.69
N VAL A 123 -12.10 -13.26 5.02
CA VAL A 123 -12.84 -14.10 4.08
C VAL A 123 -14.23 -13.49 3.90
N GLY A 124 -14.50 -13.02 2.69
CA GLY A 124 -15.79 -12.44 2.31
C GLY A 124 -16.85 -13.52 2.01
N GLN A 125 -18.08 -13.08 1.83
CA GLN A 125 -19.16 -13.96 1.35
C GLN A 125 -19.04 -14.14 -0.16
N LYS A 126 -19.20 -15.38 -0.63
CA LYS A 126 -19.08 -15.71 -2.05
C LYS A 126 -20.07 -14.90 -2.90
N GLY A 127 -19.54 -14.17 -3.89
CA GLY A 127 -20.34 -13.37 -4.82
C GLY A 127 -20.84 -12.03 -4.25
N VAL A 128 -20.53 -11.70 -2.99
CA VAL A 128 -20.92 -10.44 -2.35
C VAL A 128 -19.70 -9.50 -2.27
N TYR A 129 -19.85 -8.28 -2.79
CA TYR A 129 -18.80 -7.27 -2.71
C TYR A 129 -18.68 -6.72 -1.29
N CYS A 130 -17.46 -6.73 -0.75
CA CYS A 130 -17.13 -5.99 0.46
C CYS A 130 -17.15 -4.49 0.17
N THR A 131 -17.93 -3.77 0.97
CA THR A 131 -18.00 -2.30 0.98
C THR A 131 -17.39 -1.77 2.28
N GLU A 132 -17.34 -0.46 2.44
CA GLU A 132 -16.82 0.16 3.65
C GLU A 132 -17.67 -0.15 4.90
N GLU A 133 -18.95 -0.50 4.72
CA GLU A 133 -19.88 -0.93 5.77
C GLU A 133 -19.71 -2.41 6.14
N THR A 134 -19.04 -3.20 5.31
CA THR A 134 -18.80 -4.62 5.61
C THR A 134 -17.90 -4.74 6.84
N PRO A 135 -18.29 -5.51 7.87
CA PRO A 135 -17.49 -5.73 9.07
C PRO A 135 -16.11 -6.28 8.74
N LEU A 136 -15.09 -5.72 9.39
CA LEU A 136 -13.73 -6.22 9.26
C LEU A 136 -13.53 -7.47 10.13
N ASN A 137 -13.03 -8.55 9.53
CA ASN A 137 -12.72 -9.81 10.19
C ASN A 137 -11.33 -10.34 9.74
N PRO A 138 -10.25 -9.63 10.07
CA PRO A 138 -8.91 -9.92 9.57
C PRO A 138 -8.37 -11.24 10.10
N VAL A 139 -7.78 -12.06 9.22
CA VAL A 139 -7.19 -13.35 9.57
C VAL A 139 -5.72 -13.25 10.00
N SER A 140 -4.98 -12.22 9.55
CA SER A 140 -3.55 -12.03 9.86
C SER A 140 -3.30 -10.96 10.93
N LEU A 141 -2.13 -11.03 11.60
CA LEU A 141 -1.69 -9.99 12.54
C LEU A 141 -1.66 -8.61 11.86
N TYR A 142 -1.10 -8.53 10.63
CA TYR A 142 -1.08 -7.32 9.83
C TYR A 142 -2.47 -6.71 9.65
N GLY A 143 -3.43 -7.52 9.22
CA GLY A 143 -4.82 -7.08 9.02
C GLY A 143 -5.47 -6.61 10.32
N ARG A 144 -5.24 -7.32 11.44
CA ARG A 144 -5.76 -6.93 12.77
C ARG A 144 -5.23 -5.57 13.20
N LEU A 145 -3.91 -5.35 13.14
CA LEU A 145 -3.30 -4.07 13.53
C LEU A 145 -3.82 -2.92 12.67
N LYS A 146 -3.98 -3.13 11.35
CA LYS A 146 -4.54 -2.11 10.44
C LYS A 146 -6.02 -1.82 10.71
N ALA A 147 -6.83 -2.82 11.07
CA ALA A 147 -8.23 -2.62 11.43
C ALA A 147 -8.39 -1.94 12.81
N GLU A 148 -7.53 -2.26 13.78
CA GLU A 148 -7.53 -1.62 15.10
C GLU A 148 -7.18 -0.14 15.00
N ILE A 149 -6.09 0.20 14.29
CA ILE A 149 -5.66 1.60 14.16
C ILE A 149 -6.62 2.43 13.30
N GLU A 150 -7.31 1.83 12.31
CA GLU A 150 -8.36 2.50 11.55
C GLU A 150 -9.47 3.02 12.45
N LYS A 151 -9.94 2.22 13.41
CA LYS A 151 -10.96 2.63 14.39
C LYS A 151 -10.49 3.81 15.25
N VAL A 152 -9.24 3.77 15.70
CA VAL A 152 -8.64 4.87 16.50
C VAL A 152 -8.55 6.16 15.65
N LEU A 153 -8.10 6.06 14.41
CA LEU A 153 -8.01 7.18 13.48
C LEU A 153 -9.38 7.83 13.24
N LEU A 154 -10.37 7.04 12.85
CA LEU A 154 -11.72 7.55 12.56
C LEU A 154 -12.36 8.21 13.79
N SER A 155 -12.15 7.68 15.00
CA SER A 155 -12.63 8.28 16.22
C SER A 155 -11.87 9.54 16.66
N SER A 156 -10.62 9.73 16.19
CA SER A 156 -9.83 10.93 16.51
C SER A 156 -10.22 12.18 15.71
N GLY A 157 -10.97 11.99 14.63
CA GLY A 157 -11.39 13.05 13.71
C GLY A 157 -10.26 13.58 12.82
N ASN A 158 -10.62 14.38 11.84
CA ASN A 158 -9.70 15.02 10.89
C ASN A 158 -8.76 14.03 10.18
N CYS A 159 -9.31 12.90 9.73
CA CYS A 159 -8.56 11.86 9.04
C CYS A 159 -9.35 11.23 7.90
N ILE A 160 -8.62 10.60 6.98
CA ILE A 160 -9.16 9.71 5.94
C ILE A 160 -8.39 8.39 6.04
N THR A 161 -9.07 7.26 6.00
CA THR A 161 -8.43 5.95 5.93
C THR A 161 -8.68 5.30 4.57
N LEU A 162 -7.62 4.72 4.00
CA LEU A 162 -7.64 4.14 2.66
C LEU A 162 -7.42 2.62 2.77
N ARG A 163 -8.47 1.83 2.58
CA ARG A 163 -8.39 0.37 2.52
C ARG A 163 -7.85 -0.03 1.15
N LEU A 164 -6.52 -0.05 1.05
CA LEU A 164 -5.84 -0.34 -0.21
C LEU A 164 -6.05 -1.79 -0.63
N ALA A 165 -6.35 -1.99 -1.90
CA ALA A 165 -6.26 -3.27 -2.59
C ALA A 165 -4.80 -3.74 -2.66
N THR A 166 -4.56 -4.97 -3.12
CA THR A 166 -3.20 -5.48 -3.33
C THR A 166 -2.46 -4.60 -4.32
N ALA A 167 -1.44 -3.91 -3.81
CA ALA A 167 -0.64 -2.99 -4.62
C ALA A 167 0.22 -3.75 -5.64
N PHE A 168 0.46 -3.14 -6.81
CA PHE A 168 1.38 -3.66 -7.82
C PHE A 168 2.01 -2.54 -8.65
N GLY A 169 2.99 -2.87 -9.48
CA GLY A 169 3.65 -1.92 -10.39
C GLY A 169 5.08 -1.58 -10.00
N ILE A 170 5.78 -0.87 -10.90
CA ILE A 170 7.17 -0.47 -10.70
C ILE A 170 7.28 0.71 -9.73
N SER A 171 8.26 0.62 -8.84
CA SER A 171 8.61 1.68 -7.89
C SER A 171 10.12 1.74 -7.69
N PRO A 172 10.71 2.92 -7.44
CA PRO A 172 12.14 3.07 -7.10
C PRO A 172 12.58 2.21 -5.90
N ARG A 173 11.67 1.98 -4.93
CA ARG A 173 11.82 0.97 -3.89
C ARG A 173 10.88 -0.19 -4.21
N MET A 174 11.34 -1.10 -5.06
CA MET A 174 10.54 -2.23 -5.53
C MET A 174 10.18 -3.22 -4.42
N ARG A 175 9.04 -3.89 -4.58
CA ARG A 175 8.59 -5.03 -3.76
C ARG A 175 8.23 -6.19 -4.69
N LEU A 176 9.07 -7.20 -4.73
CA LEU A 176 8.87 -8.41 -5.55
C LEU A 176 7.97 -9.45 -4.87
N ASP A 177 7.67 -9.27 -3.60
CA ASP A 177 6.80 -10.14 -2.79
C ASP A 177 5.30 -9.88 -2.99
N LEU A 178 4.93 -8.79 -3.67
CA LEU A 178 3.52 -8.49 -3.98
C LEU A 178 3.01 -9.38 -5.12
N LEU A 179 1.81 -9.92 -4.98
CA LEU A 179 1.30 -11.02 -5.81
C LEU A 179 1.44 -10.81 -7.32
N VAL A 180 1.00 -9.65 -7.84
CA VAL A 180 1.13 -9.35 -9.29
C VAL A 180 2.59 -9.20 -9.68
N ASN A 181 3.39 -8.55 -8.81
CA ASN A 181 4.81 -8.33 -9.05
C ASN A 181 5.57 -9.67 -9.05
N ASP A 182 5.34 -10.55 -8.06
CA ASP A 182 5.98 -11.87 -7.96
C ASP A 182 5.60 -12.78 -9.14
N PHE A 183 4.31 -12.89 -9.44
CA PHE A 183 3.86 -13.77 -10.53
C PHE A 183 4.37 -13.30 -11.89
N THR A 184 4.38 -11.98 -12.14
CA THR A 184 4.95 -11.43 -13.37
C THR A 184 6.46 -11.63 -13.42
N TYR A 185 7.17 -11.49 -12.28
CA TYR A 185 8.60 -11.76 -12.20
C TYR A 185 8.90 -13.22 -12.56
N ARG A 186 8.22 -14.17 -11.91
CA ARG A 186 8.37 -15.60 -12.18
C ARG A 186 8.01 -15.96 -13.62
N ALA A 187 6.97 -15.35 -14.18
CA ALA A 187 6.61 -15.56 -15.59
C ALA A 187 7.75 -15.20 -16.54
N VAL A 188 8.48 -14.09 -16.24
CA VAL A 188 9.57 -13.59 -17.09
C VAL A 188 10.88 -14.33 -16.84
N THR A 189 11.18 -14.73 -15.60
CA THR A 189 12.48 -15.33 -15.23
C THR A 189 12.47 -16.86 -15.18
N ASP A 190 11.44 -17.43 -14.59
CA ASP A 190 11.34 -18.86 -14.32
C ASP A 190 10.46 -19.58 -15.37
N GLY A 191 9.58 -18.84 -16.02
CA GLY A 191 8.63 -19.34 -17.01
C GLY A 191 7.46 -20.11 -16.40
N PHE A 192 7.43 -20.26 -15.05
CA PHE A 192 6.41 -21.06 -14.42
C PHE A 192 6.08 -20.65 -12.98
N VAL A 193 4.84 -20.98 -12.51
CA VAL A 193 4.42 -20.84 -11.10
C VAL A 193 3.49 -21.96 -10.67
N VAL A 194 3.60 -22.39 -9.40
CA VAL A 194 2.64 -23.28 -8.75
C VAL A 194 1.71 -22.44 -7.87
N LEU A 195 0.40 -22.64 -8.03
CA LEU A 195 -0.64 -21.92 -7.30
C LEU A 195 -1.18 -22.79 -6.15
N PHE A 196 -1.34 -22.17 -5.00
CA PHE A 196 -2.12 -22.70 -3.88
C PHE A 196 -3.37 -21.86 -3.72
N GLU A 197 -4.53 -22.48 -3.46
CA GLU A 197 -5.84 -21.82 -3.44
C GLU A 197 -6.00 -20.88 -4.66
N ALA A 198 -5.86 -21.46 -5.85
CA ALA A 198 -5.84 -20.73 -7.11
C ALA A 198 -7.11 -19.90 -7.38
N ARG A 199 -8.23 -20.26 -6.72
CA ARG A 199 -9.55 -19.61 -6.89
C ARG A 199 -9.77 -18.43 -5.95
N PHE A 200 -8.92 -18.22 -4.92
CA PHE A 200 -9.07 -17.11 -3.98
C PHE A 200 -8.87 -15.77 -4.66
N LYS A 201 -9.84 -14.89 -4.47
CA LYS A 201 -9.90 -13.59 -5.13
C LYS A 201 -9.25 -12.49 -4.32
N ARG A 202 -8.69 -11.51 -5.02
CA ARG A 202 -8.16 -10.24 -4.50
C ARG A 202 -8.56 -9.10 -5.41
N ASN A 203 -8.65 -7.92 -4.85
CA ASN A 203 -8.67 -6.68 -5.63
C ASN A 203 -7.25 -6.13 -5.77
N TYR A 204 -6.96 -5.42 -6.87
CA TYR A 204 -5.63 -4.90 -7.20
C TYR A 204 -5.67 -3.40 -7.45
N ILE A 205 -4.53 -2.72 -7.24
CA ILE A 205 -4.35 -1.29 -7.51
C ILE A 205 -2.89 -0.99 -7.88
N HIS A 206 -2.68 -0.16 -8.91
CA HIS A 206 -1.33 0.24 -9.29
C HIS A 206 -0.75 1.26 -8.30
N VAL A 207 0.56 1.15 -8.00
CA VAL A 207 1.23 2.00 -7.00
C VAL A 207 1.15 3.50 -7.33
N ARG A 208 1.15 3.87 -8.62
CA ARG A 208 0.96 5.28 -9.03
C ARG A 208 -0.47 5.77 -8.81
N ASP A 209 -1.46 4.89 -8.90
CA ASP A 209 -2.85 5.24 -8.57
C ASP A 209 -3.06 5.33 -7.05
N ILE A 210 -2.32 4.55 -6.26
CA ILE A 210 -2.26 4.76 -4.80
C ILE A 210 -1.74 6.17 -4.51
N ALA A 211 -0.64 6.59 -5.10
CA ALA A 211 -0.10 7.95 -4.90
C ALA A 211 -1.10 9.03 -5.38
N LYS A 212 -1.78 8.82 -6.52
CA LYS A 212 -2.86 9.69 -7.01
C LYS A 212 -4.01 9.79 -6.00
N THR A 213 -4.34 8.68 -5.31
CA THR A 213 -5.39 8.67 -4.28
C THR A 213 -5.04 9.60 -3.11
N PHE A 214 -3.80 9.62 -2.65
CA PHE A 214 -3.38 10.53 -1.59
C PHE A 214 -3.53 12.00 -1.99
N LEU A 215 -3.13 12.36 -3.21
CA LEU A 215 -3.33 13.71 -3.74
C LEU A 215 -4.81 14.06 -3.84
N HIS A 216 -5.63 13.16 -4.38
CA HIS A 216 -7.07 13.34 -4.45
C HIS A 216 -7.71 13.58 -3.07
N CYS A 217 -7.26 12.84 -2.05
CA CYS A 217 -7.71 13.01 -0.67
C CYS A 217 -7.29 14.37 -0.07
N LEU A 218 -6.07 14.85 -0.38
CA LEU A 218 -5.62 16.18 0.06
C LEU A 218 -6.48 17.29 -0.57
N GLU A 219 -6.75 17.21 -1.88
CA GLU A 219 -7.54 18.17 -2.63
C GLU A 219 -9.03 18.19 -2.23
N ASN A 220 -9.57 17.04 -1.82
CA ASN A 220 -10.99 16.88 -1.48
C ASN A 220 -11.23 16.60 0.01
N PHE A 221 -10.26 16.93 0.87
CA PHE A 221 -10.25 16.51 2.26
C PHE A 221 -11.55 16.82 3.01
N ASP A 222 -12.08 18.02 2.90
CA ASP A 222 -13.28 18.43 3.63
C ASP A 222 -14.53 17.62 3.27
N LYS A 223 -14.60 17.10 2.05
CA LYS A 223 -15.71 16.25 1.59
C LYS A 223 -15.53 14.79 1.96
N MET A 224 -14.28 14.37 2.21
CA MET A 224 -13.90 12.97 2.40
C MET A 224 -13.54 12.63 3.85
N LYS A 225 -13.34 13.62 4.71
CA LYS A 225 -12.82 13.44 6.08
C LYS A 225 -13.71 12.54 6.93
N ASN A 226 -13.05 11.84 7.86
CA ASN A 226 -13.63 10.98 8.88
C ASN A 226 -14.33 9.72 8.33
N GLU A 227 -13.94 9.30 7.12
CA GLU A 227 -14.51 8.15 6.44
C GLU A 227 -13.42 7.17 5.96
N PRO A 228 -13.72 5.87 5.94
CA PRO A 228 -12.90 4.89 5.24
C PRO A 228 -13.27 4.83 3.76
N TYR A 229 -12.29 4.54 2.91
CA TYR A 229 -12.49 4.31 1.47
C TYR A 229 -11.75 3.07 0.99
N ASN A 230 -12.44 2.19 0.28
CA ASN A 230 -11.80 1.15 -0.51
C ASN A 230 -11.12 1.77 -1.72
N VAL A 231 -9.89 1.34 -2.01
CA VAL A 231 -9.09 1.86 -3.12
C VAL A 231 -8.55 0.70 -3.95
N GLY A 232 -9.10 0.52 -5.13
CA GLY A 232 -8.75 -0.57 -6.04
C GLY A 232 -9.26 -0.33 -7.46
N LEU A 233 -8.96 -1.27 -8.35
CA LEU A 233 -9.51 -1.34 -9.69
C LEU A 233 -10.84 -2.10 -9.63
N SER A 234 -11.94 -1.49 -10.05
CA SER A 234 -13.26 -2.11 -10.00
C SER A 234 -13.41 -3.29 -10.97
N ASP A 235 -12.59 -3.33 -12.03
CA ASP A 235 -12.50 -4.40 -13.02
C ASP A 235 -11.44 -5.48 -12.70
N ALA A 236 -10.74 -5.37 -11.56
CA ALA A 236 -9.66 -6.28 -11.19
C ALA A 236 -9.90 -6.96 -9.82
N ASN A 237 -11.07 -7.57 -9.64
CA ASN A 237 -11.35 -8.52 -8.57
C ASN A 237 -11.08 -9.94 -9.09
N LEU A 238 -9.80 -10.34 -9.17
CA LEU A 238 -9.38 -11.58 -9.83
C LEU A 238 -8.86 -12.61 -8.84
N SER A 239 -9.07 -13.89 -9.16
CA SER A 239 -8.39 -15.01 -8.53
C SER A 239 -6.94 -15.08 -8.99
N LYS A 240 -6.12 -15.89 -8.28
CA LYS A 240 -4.73 -16.13 -8.69
C LYS A 240 -4.66 -16.77 -10.08
N MET A 241 -5.59 -17.67 -10.39
CA MET A 241 -5.72 -18.30 -11.71
C MET A 241 -6.01 -17.25 -12.78
N GLU A 242 -7.04 -16.43 -12.60
CA GLU A 242 -7.42 -15.35 -13.53
C GLU A 242 -6.25 -14.34 -13.71
N LEU A 243 -5.50 -14.02 -12.65
CA LEU A 243 -4.31 -13.19 -12.73
C LEU A 243 -3.22 -13.82 -13.61
N CYS A 244 -2.97 -15.13 -13.43
CA CYS A 244 -2.00 -15.85 -14.28
C CYS A 244 -2.40 -15.86 -15.76
N GLU A 245 -3.70 -15.98 -16.05
CA GLU A 245 -4.21 -15.86 -17.43
C GLU A 245 -3.94 -14.46 -18.02
N GLU A 246 -4.14 -13.39 -17.23
CA GLU A 246 -3.81 -12.03 -17.68
C GLU A 246 -2.32 -11.86 -17.97
N ILE A 247 -1.43 -12.41 -17.12
CA ILE A 247 0.02 -12.39 -17.33
C ILE A 247 0.40 -13.18 -18.58
N LYS A 248 -0.20 -14.36 -18.78
CA LYS A 248 0.08 -15.24 -19.92
C LYS A 248 -0.25 -14.61 -21.28
N LYS A 249 -1.24 -13.72 -21.35
CA LYS A 249 -1.55 -12.96 -22.57
C LYS A 249 -0.33 -12.14 -23.06
N GLN A 250 0.56 -11.72 -22.14
CA GLN A 250 1.74 -10.90 -22.44
C GLN A 250 3.05 -11.70 -22.40
N VAL A 251 3.05 -12.88 -21.74
CA VAL A 251 4.18 -13.82 -21.66
C VAL A 251 3.68 -15.20 -22.12
N PRO A 252 3.54 -15.45 -23.44
CA PRO A 252 2.89 -16.67 -23.94
C PRO A 252 3.54 -17.98 -23.48
N GLY A 253 4.85 -17.97 -23.20
CA GLY A 253 5.59 -19.13 -22.67
C GLY A 253 5.36 -19.43 -21.19
N PHE A 254 4.63 -18.56 -20.49
CA PHE A 254 4.34 -18.75 -19.06
C PHE A 254 3.40 -19.93 -18.83
N TYR A 255 3.83 -20.84 -17.95
CA TYR A 255 3.06 -21.98 -17.52
C TYR A 255 2.69 -21.86 -16.03
N PHE A 256 1.47 -22.26 -15.66
CA PHE A 256 1.06 -22.32 -14.26
C PHE A 256 0.14 -23.50 -14.01
N THR A 257 0.17 -24.01 -12.80
CA THR A 257 -0.66 -25.14 -12.36
C THR A 257 -1.08 -24.97 -10.92
N GLU A 258 -2.26 -25.49 -10.57
CA GLU A 258 -2.71 -25.57 -9.18
C GLU A 258 -2.11 -26.81 -8.53
N SER A 259 -1.59 -26.67 -7.32
CA SER A 259 -1.15 -27.80 -6.50
C SER A 259 -2.32 -28.32 -5.66
N GLU A 260 -2.47 -29.64 -5.63
CA GLU A 260 -3.42 -30.33 -4.75
C GLU A 260 -2.87 -30.50 -3.32
N ILE A 261 -1.57 -30.32 -3.12
CA ILE A 261 -0.87 -30.50 -1.85
C ILE A 261 -0.24 -29.19 -1.41
N GLY A 262 -0.48 -28.82 -0.18
CA GLY A 262 -0.02 -27.58 0.41
C GLY A 262 -1.15 -26.53 0.53
N GLU A 263 -0.89 -25.47 1.27
CA GLU A 263 -1.84 -24.38 1.52
C GLU A 263 -1.14 -23.03 1.36
N ASP A 264 -1.88 -22.00 0.91
CA ASP A 264 -1.43 -20.63 1.05
C ASP A 264 -1.66 -20.18 2.50
N PRO A 265 -0.64 -19.76 3.23
CA PRO A 265 -0.83 -19.21 4.58
C PRO A 265 -1.72 -17.97 4.58
N ASP A 266 -1.85 -17.28 3.45
CA ASP A 266 -2.72 -16.14 3.26
C ASP A 266 -4.10 -16.55 2.71
N LYS A 267 -4.96 -17.07 3.59
CA LYS A 267 -6.30 -17.59 3.28
C LYS A 267 -7.37 -16.52 3.01
N ARG A 268 -6.97 -15.33 2.56
CA ARG A 268 -7.92 -14.25 2.22
C ARG A 268 -8.62 -14.52 0.90
N ASP A 269 -9.94 -14.42 0.90
CA ASP A 269 -10.79 -14.55 -0.30
C ASP A 269 -11.94 -13.57 -0.24
N TYR A 270 -11.90 -12.52 -1.07
CA TYR A 270 -12.93 -11.49 -1.12
C TYR A 270 -12.92 -10.74 -2.46
N ILE A 271 -14.07 -10.13 -2.78
CA ILE A 271 -14.21 -9.13 -3.84
C ILE A 271 -14.61 -7.79 -3.21
N VAL A 272 -14.14 -6.68 -3.77
CA VAL A 272 -14.27 -5.35 -3.17
C VAL A 272 -14.92 -4.39 -4.13
N SER A 273 -15.87 -3.59 -3.61
CA SER A 273 -16.44 -2.45 -4.30
C SER A 273 -15.63 -1.19 -4.01
N ASN A 274 -15.21 -0.46 -5.04
CA ASN A 274 -14.54 0.83 -4.93
C ASN A 274 -15.50 2.00 -5.23
N ALA A 275 -16.80 1.73 -5.31
CA ALA A 275 -17.81 2.72 -5.73
C ALA A 275 -17.87 3.96 -4.84
N LYS A 276 -17.50 3.87 -3.55
CA LYS A 276 -17.52 5.01 -2.64
C LYS A 276 -16.48 6.05 -3.02
N ILE A 277 -15.23 5.64 -3.27
CA ILE A 277 -14.18 6.57 -3.68
C ILE A 277 -14.41 7.08 -5.12
N GLU A 278 -14.93 6.25 -6.02
CA GLU A 278 -15.27 6.65 -7.39
C GLU A 278 -16.32 7.76 -7.43
N LYS A 279 -17.29 7.75 -6.49
CA LYS A 279 -18.29 8.83 -6.34
C LYS A 279 -17.69 10.16 -5.92
N THR A 280 -16.48 10.19 -5.36
CA THR A 280 -15.76 11.44 -5.07
C THR A 280 -15.09 12.05 -6.30
N GLY A 281 -15.18 11.38 -7.47
CA GLY A 281 -14.52 11.78 -8.70
C GLY A 281 -13.16 11.10 -8.93
N PHE A 282 -12.68 10.27 -8.00
CA PHE A 282 -11.45 9.51 -8.19
C PHE A 282 -11.62 8.44 -9.30
N LYS A 283 -10.61 8.36 -10.18
CA LYS A 283 -10.51 7.29 -11.20
C LYS A 283 -9.05 6.84 -11.29
N PRO A 284 -8.78 5.53 -11.18
CA PRO A 284 -7.47 4.98 -11.50
C PRO A 284 -7.11 5.23 -12.97
N ASP A 285 -5.82 5.47 -13.24
CA ASP A 285 -5.33 5.72 -14.60
C ASP A 285 -4.72 4.47 -15.24
N ILE A 286 -4.30 3.48 -14.44
CA ILE A 286 -3.49 2.36 -14.89
C ILE A 286 -4.25 1.05 -14.67
N SER A 287 -4.63 0.42 -15.77
CA SER A 287 -5.26 -0.89 -15.74
C SER A 287 -4.27 -2.00 -15.36
N LEU A 288 -4.78 -3.15 -14.92
CA LEU A 288 -3.94 -4.31 -14.60
C LEU A 288 -3.06 -4.76 -15.79
N PRO A 289 -3.56 -4.88 -17.04
CA PRO A 289 -2.71 -5.23 -18.18
C PRO A 289 -1.60 -4.21 -18.45
N GLN A 290 -1.87 -2.91 -18.31
CA GLN A 290 -0.85 -1.86 -18.47
C GLN A 290 0.27 -1.98 -17.43
N GLY A 291 -0.10 -2.22 -16.15
CA GLY A 291 0.90 -2.39 -15.10
C GLY A 291 1.70 -3.69 -15.23
N ILE A 292 1.09 -4.79 -15.73
CA ILE A 292 1.83 -6.03 -16.08
C ILE A 292 2.85 -5.74 -17.20
N ALA A 293 2.46 -5.03 -18.26
CA ALA A 293 3.38 -4.63 -19.34
C ALA A 293 4.56 -3.80 -18.81
N GLU A 294 4.31 -2.90 -17.86
CA GLU A 294 5.34 -2.11 -17.19
C GLU A 294 6.29 -2.98 -16.37
N LEU A 295 5.75 -3.91 -15.58
CA LEU A 295 6.54 -4.86 -14.79
C LEU A 295 7.46 -5.70 -15.68
N ILE A 296 6.96 -6.25 -16.80
CA ILE A 296 7.75 -7.02 -17.77
C ILE A 296 8.95 -6.19 -18.28
N LYS A 297 8.75 -4.90 -18.57
CA LYS A 297 9.86 -4.00 -18.95
C LYS A 297 10.85 -3.79 -17.80
N GLY A 298 10.35 -3.53 -16.61
CA GLY A 298 11.18 -3.29 -15.42
C GLY A 298 12.04 -4.51 -15.06
N TYR A 299 11.53 -5.71 -15.23
CA TYR A 299 12.25 -6.95 -14.91
C TYR A 299 13.42 -7.30 -15.84
N ARG A 300 13.63 -6.53 -16.90
CA ARG A 300 14.88 -6.57 -17.67
C ARG A 300 16.05 -5.94 -16.91
N VAL A 301 15.77 -5.10 -15.93
CA VAL A 301 16.74 -4.33 -15.14
C VAL A 301 16.82 -4.83 -13.69
N ILE A 302 15.67 -5.16 -13.09
CA ILE A 302 15.55 -5.49 -11.67
C ILE A 302 16.04 -6.92 -11.39
N ARG A 303 16.87 -7.10 -10.34
CA ARG A 303 17.32 -8.39 -9.80
C ARG A 303 16.66 -8.65 -8.46
N LYS A 304 16.17 -9.87 -8.22
CA LYS A 304 15.42 -10.23 -7.00
C LYS A 304 16.20 -9.96 -5.70
N ASN A 305 17.48 -10.32 -5.66
CA ASN A 305 18.33 -10.18 -4.47
C ASN A 305 18.52 -8.72 -4.01
N GLN A 306 18.25 -7.74 -4.89
CA GLN A 306 18.42 -6.32 -4.60
C GLN A 306 17.18 -5.73 -3.92
N TYR A 307 16.00 -6.34 -4.09
CA TYR A 307 14.71 -5.77 -3.70
C TYR A 307 13.85 -6.71 -2.85
N SER A 308 14.44 -7.77 -2.30
CA SER A 308 13.72 -8.65 -1.38
C SER A 308 13.47 -7.96 -0.04
N ASN A 309 12.30 -8.16 0.54
CA ASN A 309 11.97 -7.71 1.90
C ASN A 309 12.21 -8.82 2.95
N VAL A 310 12.54 -10.02 2.52
CA VAL A 310 12.82 -11.21 3.34
C VAL A 310 14.12 -11.86 2.91
#